data_62dbb3cbfb45763ca5c7d6771e8ed7a6
#
_entry.id   62dbb3cbfb45763ca5c7d6771e8ed7a6
#
_cell.length_a   1.000
_cell.length_b   1.000
_cell.length_c   1.000
_cell.angle_alpha   90.00
_cell.angle_beta   90.00
_cell.angle_gamma   90.00
#
_symmetry.space_group_name_H-M   'P 1'
#
loop_
_entity.id
_entity.type
_entity.pdbx_description
1 polymer ?
#
loop_
_entity_poly.entity_id
_entity_poly.type
_entity_poly.pdbx_seq_one_letter_code
_entity_poly.pdbx_strand_id
1 'polypeptide(L)'
;MGILQKADRCMDEAAALFGENKLFLAENKAQETAGLYKSCGAYEQMAKTVNFMGVIYASIGDLSMSIDCYLEAMDVAVEQGSTEIIMLVNNNIGSLYME
;
A
#
# COMPACT_ATOMS: atom_id res chain seq x y z
N MET A 1 6.74 -9.31 -21.09
CA MET A 1 6.85 -8.48 -19.87
C MET A 1 6.62 -9.36 -18.66
N GLY A 2 7.52 -9.31 -17.66
CA GLY A 2 7.39 -10.11 -16.45
C GLY A 2 6.34 -9.54 -15.50
N ILE A 3 5.88 -10.37 -14.56
CA ILE A 3 4.88 -9.97 -13.57
C ILE A 3 5.39 -8.79 -12.74
N LEU A 4 6.66 -8.80 -12.35
CA LEU A 4 7.23 -7.70 -11.56
C LEU A 4 7.16 -6.37 -12.29
N GLN A 5 7.49 -6.34 -13.58
CA GLN A 5 7.41 -5.13 -14.38
C GLN A 5 5.96 -4.66 -14.53
N LYS A 6 5.02 -5.61 -14.67
CA LYS A 6 3.60 -5.29 -14.74
C LYS A 6 3.12 -4.69 -13.43
N ALA A 7 3.57 -5.26 -12.30
CA ALA A 7 3.23 -4.75 -10.97
C ALA A 7 3.76 -3.32 -10.78
N ASP A 8 5.02 -3.07 -11.19
CA ASP A 8 5.61 -1.74 -11.06
C ASP A 8 4.82 -0.71 -11.88
N ARG A 9 4.38 -1.08 -13.08
CA ARG A 9 3.56 -0.20 -13.92
C ARG A 9 2.20 0.06 -13.26
N CYS A 10 1.57 -0.97 -12.71
CA CYS A 10 0.30 -0.81 -11.98
C CYS A 10 0.47 0.13 -10.79
N MET A 11 1.60 0.05 -10.08
CA MET A 11 1.86 0.94 -8.95
C MET A 11 1.96 2.38 -9.40
N ASP A 12 2.66 2.63 -10.51
CA ASP A 12 2.76 3.97 -11.08
C ASP A 12 1.38 4.53 -11.45
N GLU A 13 0.53 3.68 -12.04
CA GLU A 13 -0.85 4.07 -12.38
C GLU A 13 -1.67 4.39 -11.12
N ALA A 14 -1.53 3.57 -10.08
CA ALA A 14 -2.23 3.81 -8.81
C ALA A 14 -1.81 5.14 -8.19
N ALA A 15 -0.51 5.42 -8.19
CA ALA A 15 0.02 6.67 -7.66
C ALA A 15 -0.49 7.88 -8.45
N ALA A 16 -0.53 7.76 -9.79
CA ALA A 16 -1.05 8.82 -10.65
C ALA A 16 -2.53 9.09 -10.36
N LEU A 17 -3.32 8.03 -10.22
CA LEU A 17 -4.75 8.17 -9.90
C LEU A 17 -4.95 8.84 -8.54
N PHE A 18 -4.14 8.48 -7.55
CA PHE A 18 -4.19 9.11 -6.24
C PHE A 18 -3.86 10.59 -6.34
N GLY A 19 -2.83 10.94 -7.10
CA GLY A 19 -2.44 12.33 -7.33
C GLY A 19 -3.52 13.16 -8.01
N GLU A 20 -4.37 12.52 -8.82
CA GLU A 20 -5.52 13.15 -9.49
C GLU A 20 -6.77 13.15 -8.61
N ASN A 21 -6.66 12.72 -7.38
CA ASN A 21 -7.77 12.60 -6.42
C ASN A 21 -8.86 11.63 -6.88
N LYS A 22 -8.49 10.66 -7.71
CA LYS A 22 -9.39 9.59 -8.15
C LYS A 22 -9.24 8.41 -7.19
N LEU A 23 -9.72 8.60 -5.95
CA LEU A 23 -9.38 7.73 -4.82
C LEU A 23 -9.88 6.29 -4.97
N PHE A 24 -11.10 6.08 -5.45
CA PHE A 24 -11.64 4.73 -5.60
C PHE A 24 -10.95 3.97 -6.73
N LEU A 25 -10.60 4.66 -7.81
CA LEU A 25 -9.84 4.06 -8.91
C LEU A 25 -8.41 3.73 -8.46
N ALA A 26 -7.81 4.61 -7.67
CA ALA A 26 -6.49 4.39 -7.11
C ALA A 26 -6.49 3.15 -6.19
N GLU A 27 -7.52 3.00 -5.37
CA GLU A 27 -7.66 1.85 -4.48
C GLU A 27 -7.76 0.55 -5.27
N ASN A 28 -8.62 0.51 -6.29
CA ASN A 28 -8.75 -0.67 -7.15
C ASN A 28 -7.43 -1.05 -7.81
N LYS A 29 -6.72 -0.06 -8.33
CA LYS A 29 -5.43 -0.29 -8.99
C LYS A 29 -4.37 -0.75 -7.99
N ALA A 30 -4.39 -0.21 -6.78
CA ALA A 30 -3.45 -0.62 -5.74
C ALA A 30 -3.70 -2.06 -5.28
N GLN A 31 -4.97 -2.49 -5.21
CA GLN A 31 -5.30 -3.89 -4.90
C GLN A 31 -4.72 -4.83 -5.97
N GLU A 32 -4.90 -4.49 -7.23
CA GLU A 32 -4.34 -5.26 -8.34
C GLU A 32 -2.82 -5.34 -8.22
N THR A 33 -2.19 -4.21 -7.93
CA THR A 33 -0.73 -4.11 -7.75
C THR A 33 -0.24 -5.03 -6.63
N ALA A 34 -0.89 -4.99 -5.48
CA ALA A 34 -0.51 -5.82 -4.33
C ALA A 34 -0.61 -7.30 -4.68
N GLY A 35 -1.68 -7.70 -5.39
CA GLY A 35 -1.86 -9.07 -5.83
C GLY A 35 -0.77 -9.54 -6.78
N LEU A 36 -0.34 -8.67 -7.69
CA LEU A 36 0.74 -8.98 -8.64
C LEU A 36 2.08 -9.15 -7.91
N TYR A 37 2.41 -8.25 -6.98
CA TYR A 37 3.63 -8.39 -6.19
C TYR A 37 3.62 -9.67 -5.37
N LYS A 38 2.49 -9.97 -4.75
CA LYS A 38 2.35 -11.20 -3.96
C LYS A 38 2.57 -12.44 -4.82
N SER A 39 2.00 -12.46 -6.03
CA SER A 39 2.05 -13.62 -6.92
C SER A 39 3.47 -13.93 -7.40
N CYS A 40 4.37 -12.95 -7.42
CA CYS A 40 5.77 -13.17 -7.82
C CYS A 40 6.73 -13.17 -6.63
N GLY A 41 6.22 -13.21 -5.40
CA GLY A 41 7.05 -13.29 -4.20
C GLY A 41 7.74 -11.98 -3.81
N ALA A 42 7.33 -10.86 -4.40
CA ALA A 42 7.91 -9.55 -4.10
C ALA A 42 7.24 -8.94 -2.86
N TYR A 43 7.47 -9.58 -1.70
CA TYR A 43 6.73 -9.25 -0.48
C TYR A 43 7.04 -7.87 0.10
N GLU A 44 8.27 -7.37 -0.07
CA GLU A 44 8.59 -6.00 0.36
C GLU A 44 7.78 -4.97 -0.43
N GLN A 45 7.74 -5.14 -1.75
CA GLN A 45 6.96 -4.26 -2.61
C GLN A 45 5.47 -4.39 -2.31
N MET A 46 5.01 -5.61 -2.00
CA MET A 46 3.63 -5.84 -1.60
C MET A 46 3.31 -5.04 -0.33
N ALA A 47 4.19 -5.09 0.66
CA ALA A 47 3.99 -4.35 1.92
C ALA A 47 3.92 -2.84 1.68
N LYS A 48 4.79 -2.30 0.81
CA LYS A 48 4.73 -0.88 0.44
C LYS A 48 3.40 -0.53 -0.20
N THR A 49 2.89 -1.40 -1.07
CA THR A 49 1.63 -1.19 -1.76
C THR A 49 0.46 -1.23 -0.77
N VAL A 50 0.46 -2.17 0.16
CA VAL A 50 -0.60 -2.27 1.18
C VAL A 50 -0.57 -1.04 2.10
N ASN A 51 0.62 -0.56 2.46
CA ASN A 51 0.76 0.71 3.18
C ASN A 51 0.15 1.88 2.40
N PHE A 52 0.40 1.93 1.09
CA PHE A 52 -0.20 2.94 0.22
C PHE A 52 -1.73 2.82 0.18
N MET A 53 -2.26 1.60 0.15
CA MET A 53 -3.70 1.37 0.25
C MET A 53 -4.26 1.97 1.53
N GLY A 54 -3.53 1.82 2.64
CA GLY A 54 -3.92 2.44 3.90
C GLY A 54 -4.04 3.96 3.78
N VAL A 55 -3.10 4.59 3.09
CA VAL A 55 -3.14 6.04 2.84
C VAL A 55 -4.37 6.41 2.01
N ILE A 56 -4.67 5.62 0.98
CA ILE A 56 -5.85 5.86 0.13
C ILE A 56 -7.13 5.76 0.95
N TYR A 57 -7.27 4.72 1.78
CA TYR A 57 -8.46 4.56 2.62
C TYR A 57 -8.61 5.70 3.63
N ALA A 58 -7.50 6.17 4.20
CA ALA A 58 -7.53 7.33 5.10
C ALA A 58 -8.05 8.57 4.37
N SER A 59 -7.64 8.75 3.11
CA SER A 59 -8.09 9.87 2.27
C SER A 59 -9.57 9.76 1.90
N ILE A 60 -10.07 8.53 1.76
CA ILE A 60 -11.50 8.28 1.51
C ILE A 60 -12.31 8.53 2.78
N GLY A 61 -11.69 8.43 3.95
CA GLY A 61 -12.36 8.54 5.24
C GLY A 61 -12.71 7.21 5.87
N ASP A 62 -12.25 6.10 5.28
CA ASP A 62 -12.47 4.76 5.83
C ASP A 62 -11.31 4.40 6.75
N LEU A 63 -11.36 4.90 7.99
CA LEU A 63 -10.27 4.72 8.95
C LEU A 63 -10.09 3.26 9.37
N SER A 64 -11.18 2.51 9.44
CA SER A 64 -11.13 1.09 9.79
C SER A 64 -10.30 0.30 8.77
N MET A 65 -10.59 0.49 7.48
CA MET A 65 -9.84 -0.16 6.42
C MET A 65 -8.40 0.34 6.35
N SER A 66 -8.17 1.62 6.63
CA SER A 66 -6.83 2.18 6.67
C SER A 66 -5.98 1.49 7.72
N ILE A 67 -6.51 1.32 8.93
CA ILE A 67 -5.81 0.65 10.03
C ILE A 67 -5.51 -0.80 9.66
N ASP A 68 -6.50 -1.52 9.11
CA ASP A 68 -6.32 -2.92 8.70
C ASP A 68 -5.17 -3.05 7.70
N CYS A 69 -5.11 -2.15 6.72
CA CYS A 69 -4.02 -2.14 5.74
C CYS A 69 -2.66 -1.88 6.39
N TYR A 70 -2.59 -0.91 7.30
CA TYR A 70 -1.33 -0.61 7.98
C TYR A 70 -0.86 -1.80 8.82
N LEU A 71 -1.77 -2.48 9.52
CA LEU A 71 -1.40 -3.64 10.32
C LEU A 71 -0.91 -4.79 9.44
N GLU A 72 -1.57 -5.02 8.31
CA GLU A 72 -1.13 -6.05 7.36
C GLU A 72 0.26 -5.70 6.81
N ALA A 73 0.48 -4.46 6.40
CA ALA A 73 1.77 -4.01 5.89
C ALA A 73 2.86 -4.18 6.96
N MET A 74 2.54 -3.90 8.22
CA MET A 74 3.46 -4.06 9.33
C MET A 74 3.86 -5.53 9.50
N ASP A 75 2.89 -6.44 9.48
CA ASP A 75 3.17 -7.87 9.62
C ASP A 75 4.13 -8.36 8.55
N VAL A 76 3.88 -8.00 7.30
CA VAL A 76 4.75 -8.39 6.19
C VAL A 76 6.12 -7.76 6.32
N ALA A 77 6.17 -6.47 6.68
CA ALA A 77 7.44 -5.75 6.84
C ALA A 77 8.32 -6.39 7.93
N VAL A 78 7.71 -6.80 9.04
CA VAL A 78 8.43 -7.48 10.12
C VAL A 78 8.97 -8.82 9.63
N GLU A 79 8.15 -9.61 8.92
CA GLU A 79 8.58 -10.89 8.37
C GLU A 79 9.74 -10.73 7.39
N GLN A 80 9.73 -9.66 6.59
CA GLN A 80 10.77 -9.39 5.62
C GLN A 80 11.99 -8.68 6.23
N GLY A 81 11.91 -8.26 7.48
CA GLY A 81 12.98 -7.53 8.14
C GLY A 81 13.22 -6.14 7.55
N SER A 82 12.18 -5.52 6.99
CA SER A 82 12.31 -4.21 6.33
C SER A 82 12.09 -3.06 7.31
N THR A 83 13.17 -2.55 7.87
CA THR A 83 13.13 -1.41 8.79
C THR A 83 12.50 -0.19 8.13
N GLU A 84 12.81 0.05 6.85
CA GLU A 84 12.26 1.18 6.09
C GLU A 84 10.73 1.17 6.09
N ILE A 85 10.14 0.01 5.77
CA ILE A 85 8.69 -0.10 5.69
C ILE A 85 8.05 -0.02 7.07
N ILE A 86 8.68 -0.62 8.08
CA ILE A 86 8.21 -0.53 9.46
C ILE A 86 8.10 0.93 9.89
N MET A 87 9.11 1.74 9.58
CA MET A 87 9.12 3.16 9.91
C MET A 87 8.02 3.92 9.16
N LEU A 88 7.85 3.62 7.87
CA LEU A 88 6.80 4.26 7.05
C LEU A 88 5.42 3.98 7.62
N VAL A 89 5.15 2.72 7.96
CA VAL A 89 3.84 2.32 8.49
C VAL A 89 3.60 2.96 9.85
N ASN A 90 4.61 2.97 10.73
CA ASN A 90 4.49 3.59 12.04
C ASN A 90 4.17 5.09 11.92
N ASN A 91 4.82 5.79 10.99
CA ASN A 91 4.52 7.20 10.77
C ASN A 91 3.08 7.41 10.32
N ASN A 92 2.58 6.54 9.44
CA ASN A 92 1.22 6.65 8.93
C ASN A 92 0.19 6.33 10.00
N ILE A 93 0.45 5.32 10.83
CA ILE A 93 -0.43 5.00 11.97
C ILE A 93 -0.47 6.17 12.93
N GLY A 94 0.70 6.75 13.25
CA GLY A 94 0.78 7.90 14.13
C GLY A 94 -0.03 9.08 13.60
N SER A 95 0.04 9.34 12.29
CA SER A 95 -0.73 10.42 11.66
C SER A 95 -2.24 10.23 11.83
N LEU A 96 -2.73 9.00 11.76
CA LEU A 96 -4.17 8.72 11.95
C LEU A 96 -4.64 9.09 13.34
N TYR A 97 -3.82 8.79 14.36
CA TYR A 97 -4.21 9.02 15.75
C TYR A 97 -4.00 10.45 16.21
N MET A 98 -3.24 11.23 15.46
CA MET A 98 -2.97 12.62 15.82
C MET A 98 -4.00 13.60 15.27
N GLU A 99 -4.89 13.15 14.42
CA GLU A 99 -5.99 13.96 13.91
C GLU A 99 -7.21 13.82 14.80
#